data_994b754d789041bd1f987990764b6d57
#
_entry.id   994b754d789041bd1f987990764b6d57
#
_cell.length_a   1.000
_cell.length_b   1.000
_cell.length_c   1.000
_cell.angle_alpha   90.00
_cell.angle_beta   90.00
_cell.angle_gamma   90.00
#
_symmetry.space_group_name_H-M   'P 1'
#
loop_
_entity.id
_entity.type
_entity.pdbx_description
1 polymer ?
#
loop_
_entity_poly.entity_id
_entity_poly.type
_entity_poly.pdbx_seq_one_letter_code
_entity_poly.pdbx_strand_id
1 'polypeptide(L)'
;MERVSRIVRNPAAGARGVARGGRKLVDRALGRPRFIDDGFPADDPSRCLVCRTIKTRLRELTWGQRTYQVRVCQKCRYVSNFGNTVDYTKFVSVDKFELTSRVGTEESTGREYYMAEMGADILRRPGLRVMVFGAGRSLDYQHIAKLPSVERVVMSDVVDLRGEAEFINITKGTSERFDLIIACEVVEHFPDPLTEFPRLFDLLAKDGLLVCSTNIFDDGALGKQRYLFLRGHVSYYSPKAIAEIARRSRMLFDFRVPAIALGHVGRRKRYVLFTRSIQNLQNTAEYFGMHPYAPSEATDLPAVAAALKAEPLGSPADDEPAAEAVPVELVDETTRVASSG
;
A
#
# COMPACT_ATOMS: atom_id res chain seq x y z
N MET A 1 7.01 -38.19 27.09
CA MET A 1 5.67 -38.23 27.72
C MET A 1 4.95 -36.86 27.76
N GLU A 2 5.64 -35.73 27.89
CA GLU A 2 4.98 -34.40 27.96
C GLU A 2 4.20 -33.95 26.71
N ARG A 3 4.60 -34.36 25.50
CA ARG A 3 3.87 -33.99 24.26
C ARG A 3 2.51 -34.67 24.13
N VAL A 4 2.33 -35.86 24.63
CA VAL A 4 1.05 -36.60 24.56
C VAL A 4 0.04 -36.03 25.55
N SER A 5 0.48 -35.61 26.73
CA SER A 5 -0.40 -35.03 27.76
C SER A 5 -0.98 -33.64 27.36
N ARG A 6 -0.28 -32.85 26.50
CA ARG A 6 -0.79 -31.57 26.00
C ARG A 6 -1.91 -31.72 24.95
N ILE A 7 -1.86 -32.78 24.14
CA ILE A 7 -2.91 -33.03 23.09
C ILE A 7 -4.23 -33.37 23.78
N VAL A 8 -4.19 -34.14 24.86
CA VAL A 8 -5.39 -34.54 25.62
C VAL A 8 -6.02 -33.36 26.37
N ARG A 9 -5.22 -32.36 26.76
CA ARG A 9 -5.70 -31.17 27.52
C ARG A 9 -6.30 -30.07 26.69
N ASN A 10 -6.09 -30.04 25.36
CA ASN A 10 -6.65 -29.00 24.49
C ASN A 10 -6.96 -29.52 23.07
N PRO A 11 -8.09 -30.22 22.90
CA PRO A 11 -8.48 -30.80 21.61
C PRO A 11 -8.64 -29.75 20.50
N ALA A 12 -8.99 -28.50 20.85
CA ALA A 12 -9.09 -27.41 19.89
C ALA A 12 -7.73 -26.99 19.31
N ALA A 13 -6.61 -27.21 20.04
CA ALA A 13 -5.27 -26.96 19.54
C ALA A 13 -4.83 -28.02 18.54
N GLY A 14 -5.22 -29.29 18.75
CA GLY A 14 -4.98 -30.39 17.82
C GLY A 14 -5.71 -30.21 16.50
N ALA A 15 -6.99 -29.86 16.55
CA ALA A 15 -7.80 -29.62 15.34
C ALA A 15 -7.26 -28.44 14.51
N ARG A 16 -6.82 -27.36 15.13
CA ARG A 16 -6.16 -26.23 14.44
C ARG A 16 -4.84 -26.63 13.78
N GLY A 17 -4.07 -27.50 14.39
CA GLY A 17 -2.82 -28.04 13.84
C GLY A 17 -3.04 -28.87 12.58
N VAL A 18 -4.05 -29.73 12.57
CA VAL A 18 -4.42 -30.56 11.41
C VAL A 18 -4.96 -29.73 10.25
N ALA A 19 -5.83 -28.75 10.54
CA ALA A 19 -6.36 -27.83 9.51
C ALA A 19 -5.25 -26.97 8.86
N ARG A 20 -4.28 -26.49 9.67
CA ARG A 20 -3.10 -25.76 9.18
C ARG A 20 -2.18 -26.64 8.33
N GLY A 21 -1.99 -27.91 8.72
CA GLY A 21 -1.19 -28.87 7.94
C GLY A 21 -1.80 -29.14 6.57
N GLY A 22 -3.13 -29.34 6.51
CA GLY A 22 -3.87 -29.55 5.27
C GLY A 22 -3.78 -28.36 4.32
N ARG A 23 -3.95 -27.12 4.84
CA ARG A 23 -3.80 -25.88 4.05
C ARG A 23 -2.39 -25.72 3.48
N LYS A 24 -1.36 -26.02 4.27
CA LYS A 24 0.04 -25.99 3.82
C LYS A 24 0.34 -26.98 2.69
N LEU A 25 -0.30 -28.15 2.70
CA LEU A 25 -0.16 -29.15 1.65
C LEU A 25 -0.86 -28.72 0.36
N VAL A 26 -2.07 -28.18 0.46
CA VAL A 26 -2.84 -27.66 -0.68
C VAL A 26 -2.12 -26.47 -1.32
N ASP A 27 -1.62 -25.52 -0.52
CA ASP A 27 -0.87 -24.37 -1.02
C ASP A 27 0.44 -24.78 -1.71
N ARG A 28 1.07 -25.87 -1.25
CA ARG A 28 2.27 -26.46 -1.91
C ARG A 28 1.91 -27.09 -3.25
N ALA A 29 0.80 -27.80 -3.33
CA ALA A 29 0.36 -28.46 -4.55
C ALA A 29 -0.08 -27.45 -5.63
N LEU A 30 -0.66 -26.32 -5.20
CA LEU A 30 -1.13 -25.25 -6.09
C LEU A 30 -0.06 -24.21 -6.44
N GLY A 31 1.19 -24.38 -5.96
CA GLY A 31 2.28 -23.40 -6.18
C GLY A 31 2.02 -22.03 -5.57
N ARG A 32 1.05 -21.93 -4.65
CA ARG A 32 0.75 -20.66 -3.99
C ARG A 32 1.90 -20.21 -3.08
N PRO A 33 2.23 -18.92 -3.07
CA PRO A 33 3.26 -18.40 -2.17
C PRO A 33 2.85 -18.68 -0.72
N ARG A 34 3.75 -19.35 0.02
CA ARG A 34 3.50 -19.66 1.42
C ARG A 34 3.79 -18.45 2.27
N PHE A 35 2.76 -17.90 2.85
CA PHE A 35 2.90 -17.01 3.99
C PHE A 35 3.54 -17.77 5.16
N ILE A 36 4.57 -17.23 5.77
CA ILE A 36 5.20 -17.84 6.94
C ILE A 36 4.28 -17.58 8.14
N ASP A 37 3.43 -18.57 8.44
CA ASP A 37 2.60 -18.57 9.64
C ASP A 37 3.49 -18.84 10.85
N ASP A 38 3.58 -17.86 11.74
CA ASP A 38 4.34 -17.96 13.00
C ASP A 38 3.53 -18.59 14.15
N GLY A 39 2.32 -19.03 13.85
CA GLY A 39 1.46 -19.73 14.81
C GLY A 39 0.69 -18.83 15.78
N PHE A 40 0.81 -17.51 15.66
CA PHE A 40 0.08 -16.56 16.51
C PHE A 40 -1.16 -16.02 15.78
N PRO A 41 -2.22 -15.64 16.51
CA PRO A 41 -3.37 -14.94 15.95
C PRO A 41 -2.92 -13.67 15.21
N ALA A 42 -3.55 -13.40 14.06
CA ALA A 42 -3.24 -12.20 13.26
C ALA A 42 -3.55 -10.91 14.04
N ASP A 43 -4.54 -10.97 14.90
CA ASP A 43 -5.10 -9.88 15.69
C ASP A 43 -4.48 -9.72 17.09
N ASP A 44 -3.39 -10.45 17.42
CA ASP A 44 -2.71 -10.28 18.72
C ASP A 44 -2.21 -8.84 18.90
N PRO A 45 -2.88 -8.05 19.77
CA PRO A 45 -2.62 -6.61 19.90
C PRO A 45 -1.27 -6.31 20.53
N SER A 46 -0.59 -7.30 21.12
CA SER A 46 0.74 -7.12 21.74
C SER A 46 1.86 -7.16 20.70
N ARG A 47 1.59 -7.61 19.48
CA ARG A 47 2.59 -7.89 18.46
C ARG A 47 2.61 -6.86 17.35
N CYS A 48 3.79 -6.69 16.74
CA CYS A 48 3.91 -5.93 15.51
C CYS A 48 3.13 -6.60 14.37
N LEU A 49 2.30 -5.82 13.66
CA LEU A 49 1.49 -6.33 12.55
C LEU A 49 2.32 -6.82 11.36
N VAL A 50 3.62 -6.49 11.27
CA VAL A 50 4.52 -6.91 10.19
C VAL A 50 5.46 -8.02 10.64
N CYS A 51 6.34 -7.81 11.61
CA CYS A 51 7.36 -8.79 11.97
C CYS A 51 6.97 -9.69 13.17
N ARG A 52 5.77 -9.48 13.72
CA ARG A 52 5.16 -10.27 14.80
C ARG A 52 5.93 -10.28 16.12
N THR A 53 6.95 -9.42 16.29
CA THR A 53 7.66 -9.27 17.55
C THR A 53 6.80 -8.61 18.62
N ILE A 54 7.00 -8.98 19.89
CA ILE A 54 6.42 -8.28 21.04
C ILE A 54 7.19 -6.99 21.39
N LYS A 55 8.36 -6.76 20.80
CA LYS A 55 9.16 -5.55 21.05
C LYS A 55 8.54 -4.34 20.36
N THR A 56 7.43 -3.88 20.90
CA THR A 56 6.70 -2.70 20.44
C THR A 56 6.59 -1.67 21.56
N ARG A 57 6.39 -0.38 21.17
CA ARG A 57 6.08 0.70 22.10
C ARG A 57 4.82 1.40 21.65
N LEU A 58 3.85 1.51 22.53
CA LEU A 58 2.70 2.37 22.37
C LEU A 58 3.13 3.80 22.69
N ARG A 59 2.66 4.76 21.87
CA ARG A 59 2.87 6.19 22.04
C ARG A 59 1.58 6.93 21.80
N GLU A 60 1.36 7.96 22.56
CA GLU A 60 0.35 8.97 22.31
C GLU A 60 0.99 10.15 21.56
N LEU A 61 0.40 10.54 20.43
CA LEU A 61 0.87 11.66 19.61
C LEU A 61 -0.31 12.58 19.34
N THR A 62 -0.10 13.89 19.52
CA THR A 62 -1.11 14.90 19.21
C THR A 62 -0.77 15.54 17.86
N TRP A 63 -1.79 15.64 16.97
CA TRP A 63 -1.72 16.36 15.72
C TRP A 63 -2.95 17.25 15.58
N GLY A 64 -2.75 18.56 15.51
CA GLY A 64 -3.84 19.52 15.65
C GLY A 64 -4.58 19.34 16.98
N GLN A 65 -5.88 19.16 16.92
CA GLN A 65 -6.74 18.96 18.11
C GLN A 65 -6.99 17.47 18.44
N ARG A 66 -6.38 16.54 17.69
CA ARG A 66 -6.60 15.09 17.85
C ARG A 66 -5.40 14.40 18.46
N THR A 67 -5.67 13.45 19.34
CA THR A 67 -4.68 12.55 19.92
C THR A 67 -4.82 11.17 19.29
N TYR A 68 -3.72 10.60 18.87
CA TYR A 68 -3.63 9.32 18.19
C TYR A 68 -2.78 8.35 19.01
N GLN A 69 -3.26 7.11 19.12
CA GLN A 69 -2.46 6.03 19.67
C GLN A 69 -1.71 5.32 18.56
N VAL A 70 -0.40 5.41 18.54
CA VAL A 70 0.45 4.76 17.57
C VAL A 70 1.34 3.72 18.24
N ARG A 71 1.52 2.60 17.56
CA ARG A 71 2.45 1.56 17.98
C ARG A 71 3.67 1.55 17.08
N VAL A 72 4.85 1.63 17.67
CA VAL A 72 6.13 1.59 16.97
C VAL A 72 6.84 0.28 17.26
N CYS A 73 7.13 -0.49 16.22
CA CYS A 73 7.93 -1.69 16.33
C CYS A 73 9.42 -1.34 16.50
N GLN A 74 10.07 -1.87 17.52
CA GLN A 74 11.49 -1.63 17.77
C GLN A 74 12.41 -2.48 16.87
N LYS A 75 11.89 -3.56 16.26
CA LYS A 75 12.65 -4.47 15.40
C LYS A 75 12.61 -3.99 13.94
N CYS A 76 11.42 -3.94 13.34
CA CYS A 76 11.27 -3.58 11.92
C CYS A 76 10.91 -2.11 11.69
N ARG A 77 10.72 -1.32 12.74
CA ARG A 77 10.39 0.11 12.68
C ARG A 77 9.04 0.43 12.00
N TYR A 78 8.19 -0.56 11.81
CA TYR A 78 6.81 -0.35 11.36
C TYR A 78 6.02 0.44 12.41
N VAL A 79 5.20 1.38 11.95
CA VAL A 79 4.31 2.18 12.79
C VAL A 79 2.88 1.91 12.39
N SER A 80 2.02 1.56 13.35
CA SER A 80 0.57 1.45 13.15
C SER A 80 -0.16 2.55 13.93
N ASN A 81 -1.14 3.19 13.28
CA ASN A 81 -2.00 4.23 13.84
C ASN A 81 -3.43 3.69 13.97
N PHE A 82 -3.78 3.14 15.12
CA PHE A 82 -5.05 2.44 15.32
C PHE A 82 -6.27 3.35 15.32
N GLY A 83 -6.10 4.62 15.67
CA GLY A 83 -7.20 5.59 15.78
C GLY A 83 -7.59 6.25 14.45
N ASN A 84 -7.00 5.82 13.33
CA ASN A 84 -7.16 6.51 12.04
C ASN A 84 -7.84 5.64 10.96
N THR A 85 -8.49 4.57 11.35
CA THR A 85 -9.15 3.63 10.43
C THR A 85 -10.35 4.30 9.75
N VAL A 86 -10.48 4.08 8.44
CA VAL A 86 -11.63 4.49 7.63
C VAL A 86 -12.25 3.26 6.99
N ASP A 87 -13.56 3.15 7.07
CA ASP A 87 -14.31 2.10 6.40
C ASP A 87 -14.70 2.58 4.98
N TYR A 88 -13.83 2.28 4.02
CA TYR A 88 -14.04 2.66 2.63
C TYR A 88 -15.21 1.94 1.96
N THR A 89 -15.70 0.83 2.52
CA THR A 89 -16.87 0.11 1.98
C THR A 89 -18.16 0.91 2.12
N LYS A 90 -18.18 1.92 2.99
CA LYS A 90 -19.32 2.82 3.19
C LYS A 90 -19.34 4.03 2.28
N PHE A 91 -18.36 4.18 1.41
CA PHE A 91 -18.35 5.29 0.47
C PHE A 91 -19.39 5.04 -0.62
N VAL A 92 -20.16 6.08 -0.93
CA VAL A 92 -21.26 6.04 -1.91
C VAL A 92 -20.97 6.89 -3.16
N SER A 93 -19.86 7.58 -3.18
CA SER A 93 -19.41 8.42 -4.30
C SER A 93 -17.91 8.59 -4.27
N VAL A 94 -17.29 8.70 -5.45
CA VAL A 94 -15.87 9.04 -5.61
C VAL A 94 -15.51 10.39 -5.00
N ASP A 95 -16.47 11.30 -4.85
CA ASP A 95 -16.26 12.63 -4.28
C ASP A 95 -15.94 12.61 -2.78
N LYS A 96 -16.16 11.45 -2.12
CA LYS A 96 -15.80 11.25 -0.72
C LYS A 96 -14.30 11.00 -0.52
N PHE A 97 -13.57 10.67 -1.59
CA PHE A 97 -12.11 10.61 -1.55
C PHE A 97 -11.52 12.02 -1.62
N GLU A 98 -10.39 12.20 -0.96
CA GLU A 98 -9.66 13.46 -1.03
C GLU A 98 -9.17 13.70 -2.48
N LEU A 99 -9.40 14.92 -2.98
CA LEU A 99 -8.84 15.35 -4.25
C LEU A 99 -7.39 15.78 -4.05
N THR A 100 -6.49 15.18 -4.77
CA THR A 100 -5.09 15.62 -4.82
C THR A 100 -4.78 16.22 -6.19
N SER A 101 -3.87 17.16 -6.25
CA SER A 101 -3.42 17.82 -7.50
C SER A 101 -2.69 16.90 -8.49
N ARG A 102 -2.52 15.62 -8.10
CA ARG A 102 -1.72 14.64 -8.85
C ARG A 102 -2.54 13.46 -9.33
N VAL A 103 -3.83 13.59 -9.30
CA VAL A 103 -4.80 12.60 -9.80
C VAL A 103 -4.92 12.76 -11.32
N GLY A 104 -4.89 11.64 -12.05
CA GLY A 104 -5.18 11.67 -13.48
C GLY A 104 -6.58 12.15 -13.77
N THR A 105 -6.70 13.00 -14.79
CA THR A 105 -7.96 13.54 -15.33
C THR A 105 -8.19 13.05 -16.76
N GLU A 106 -9.26 13.44 -17.40
CA GLU A 106 -9.47 13.11 -18.82
C GLU A 106 -8.40 13.73 -19.73
N GLU A 107 -7.90 14.93 -19.36
CA GLU A 107 -6.96 15.70 -20.16
C GLU A 107 -5.49 15.45 -19.80
N SER A 108 -5.23 14.96 -18.58
CA SER A 108 -3.86 14.85 -18.07
C SER A 108 -3.59 13.55 -17.32
N THR A 109 -2.40 13.00 -17.54
CA THR A 109 -1.91 11.83 -16.80
C THR A 109 -1.53 12.18 -15.37
N GLY A 110 -1.83 11.28 -14.45
CA GLY A 110 -1.47 11.36 -13.04
C GLY A 110 -0.43 10.29 -12.66
N ARG A 111 -0.37 9.99 -11.37
CA ARG A 111 0.67 9.13 -10.79
C ARG A 111 0.58 7.68 -11.22
N GLU A 112 -0.63 7.14 -11.31
CA GLU A 112 -0.87 5.76 -11.70
C GLU A 112 -0.38 5.48 -13.12
N TYR A 113 -0.57 6.45 -14.04
CA TYR A 113 -0.07 6.35 -15.40
C TYR A 113 1.46 6.20 -15.42
N TYR A 114 2.20 7.08 -14.76
CA TYR A 114 3.68 7.00 -14.75
C TYR A 114 4.21 5.73 -14.09
N MET A 115 3.51 5.23 -13.08
CA MET A 115 3.86 3.96 -12.45
C MET A 115 3.60 2.79 -13.40
N ALA A 116 2.51 2.83 -14.18
CA ALA A 116 2.16 1.81 -15.15
C ALA A 116 3.08 1.82 -16.36
N GLU A 117 3.41 2.99 -16.91
CA GLU A 117 4.38 3.16 -18.01
C GLU A 117 5.74 2.58 -17.62
N MET A 118 6.30 2.98 -16.49
CA MET A 118 7.52 2.41 -15.94
C MET A 118 7.43 0.89 -15.76
N GLY A 119 6.33 0.40 -15.19
CA GLY A 119 6.12 -1.02 -14.97
C GLY A 119 6.07 -1.82 -16.27
N ALA A 120 5.43 -1.27 -17.30
CA ALA A 120 5.36 -1.86 -18.64
C ALA A 120 6.74 -1.91 -19.30
N ASP A 121 7.54 -0.84 -19.18
CA ASP A 121 8.91 -0.79 -19.68
C ASP A 121 9.83 -1.80 -18.98
N ILE A 122 9.64 -2.05 -17.68
CA ILE A 122 10.38 -3.07 -16.93
C ILE A 122 9.97 -4.48 -17.38
N LEU A 123 8.69 -4.71 -17.63
CA LEU A 123 8.17 -6.03 -18.04
C LEU A 123 8.58 -6.41 -19.48
N ARG A 124 8.81 -5.45 -20.38
CA ARG A 124 9.35 -5.62 -21.73
C ARG A 124 8.60 -6.64 -22.59
N ARG A 125 7.29 -6.69 -22.47
CA ARG A 125 6.46 -7.60 -23.25
C ARG A 125 5.12 -6.96 -23.62
N PRO A 126 4.50 -7.32 -24.75
CA PRO A 126 3.17 -6.87 -25.13
C PRO A 126 2.08 -7.67 -24.39
N GLY A 127 0.82 -7.25 -24.57
CA GLY A 127 -0.34 -7.97 -24.09
C GLY A 127 -0.49 -7.95 -22.57
N LEU A 128 -0.05 -6.87 -21.90
CA LEU A 128 -0.10 -6.76 -20.44
C LEU A 128 -1.54 -6.59 -19.94
N ARG A 129 -1.91 -7.41 -18.98
CA ARG A 129 -3.10 -7.21 -18.16
C ARG A 129 -2.71 -6.40 -16.93
N VAL A 130 -3.25 -5.20 -16.83
CA VAL A 130 -2.93 -4.24 -15.77
C VAL A 130 -4.10 -4.11 -14.81
N MET A 131 -3.82 -4.13 -13.51
CA MET A 131 -4.79 -3.78 -12.47
C MET A 131 -4.37 -2.47 -11.81
N VAL A 132 -5.30 -1.51 -11.73
CA VAL A 132 -5.15 -0.30 -10.92
C VAL A 132 -5.94 -0.50 -9.63
N PHE A 133 -5.23 -0.65 -8.53
CA PHE A 133 -5.80 -0.96 -7.22
C PHE A 133 -5.92 0.30 -6.37
N GLY A 134 -7.14 0.60 -5.90
CA GLY A 134 -7.40 1.74 -5.03
C GLY A 134 -7.27 3.10 -5.73
N ALA A 135 -7.69 3.21 -6.99
CA ALA A 135 -7.51 4.42 -7.80
C ALA A 135 -8.25 5.67 -7.26
N GLY A 136 -9.20 5.50 -6.34
CA GLY A 136 -9.96 6.62 -5.79
C GLY A 136 -10.63 7.46 -6.88
N ARG A 137 -10.19 8.72 -7.05
CA ARG A 137 -10.72 9.66 -8.06
C ARG A 137 -9.95 9.66 -9.38
N SER A 138 -8.83 8.94 -9.48
CA SER A 138 -7.97 8.96 -10.67
C SER A 138 -8.66 8.36 -11.90
N LEU A 139 -8.46 9.01 -13.06
CA LEU A 139 -8.85 8.52 -14.38
C LEU A 139 -7.68 7.93 -15.17
N ASP A 140 -6.53 7.72 -14.53
CA ASP A 140 -5.33 7.19 -15.18
C ASP A 140 -5.55 5.84 -15.88
N TYR A 141 -6.54 5.04 -15.45
CA TYR A 141 -6.88 3.78 -16.13
C TYR A 141 -7.20 3.98 -17.61
N GLN A 142 -7.79 5.14 -18.00
CA GLN A 142 -8.09 5.49 -19.40
C GLN A 142 -6.82 5.80 -20.20
N HIS A 143 -5.83 6.41 -19.56
CA HIS A 143 -4.52 6.69 -20.17
C HIS A 143 -3.67 5.44 -20.24
N ILE A 144 -3.68 4.60 -19.18
CA ILE A 144 -2.97 3.33 -19.13
C ILE A 144 -3.45 2.39 -20.24
N ALA A 145 -4.75 2.36 -20.51
CA ALA A 145 -5.32 1.54 -21.59
C ALA A 145 -4.83 1.94 -23.00
N LYS A 146 -4.22 3.12 -23.16
CA LYS A 146 -3.62 3.58 -24.42
C LYS A 146 -2.14 3.23 -24.58
N LEU A 147 -1.50 2.67 -23.54
CA LEU A 147 -0.11 2.24 -23.64
C LEU A 147 0.02 1.07 -24.63
N PRO A 148 0.97 1.10 -25.58
CA PRO A 148 1.08 0.09 -26.65
C PRO A 148 1.27 -1.34 -26.16
N SER A 149 1.85 -1.53 -24.98
CA SER A 149 2.09 -2.84 -24.38
C SER A 149 0.90 -3.38 -23.58
N VAL A 150 -0.13 -2.58 -23.34
CA VAL A 150 -1.29 -2.92 -22.51
C VAL A 150 -2.42 -3.48 -23.36
N GLU A 151 -2.90 -4.66 -23.01
CA GLU A 151 -4.06 -5.30 -23.64
C GLU A 151 -5.36 -4.99 -22.90
N ARG A 152 -5.28 -4.97 -21.56
CA ARG A 152 -6.49 -4.80 -20.73
C ARG A 152 -6.14 -4.09 -19.43
N VAL A 153 -6.99 -3.17 -19.01
CA VAL A 153 -6.92 -2.49 -17.70
C VAL A 153 -8.16 -2.81 -16.89
N VAL A 154 -7.95 -3.22 -15.65
CA VAL A 154 -9.02 -3.51 -14.68
C VAL A 154 -8.81 -2.64 -13.47
N MET A 155 -9.86 -2.01 -13.00
CA MET A 155 -9.88 -1.32 -11.72
C MET A 155 -10.23 -2.29 -10.59
N SER A 156 -9.64 -2.09 -9.43
CA SER A 156 -9.97 -2.88 -8.24
C SER A 156 -10.00 -2.02 -6.99
N ASP A 157 -11.00 -2.21 -6.19
CA ASP A 157 -11.15 -1.56 -4.88
C ASP A 157 -12.10 -2.40 -3.99
N VAL A 158 -12.39 -1.93 -2.79
CA VAL A 158 -13.38 -2.53 -1.87
C VAL A 158 -14.81 -2.21 -2.27
N VAL A 159 -15.03 -1.16 -3.04
CA VAL A 159 -16.35 -0.73 -3.54
C VAL A 159 -16.22 -0.17 -4.95
N ASP A 160 -17.14 -0.53 -5.84
CA ASP A 160 -17.26 0.07 -7.15
C ASP A 160 -18.07 1.38 -7.04
N LEU A 161 -17.39 2.50 -7.26
CA LEU A 161 -18.01 3.82 -7.23
C LEU A 161 -18.13 4.50 -8.61
N ARG A 162 -17.63 3.83 -9.67
CA ARG A 162 -17.57 4.41 -11.01
C ARG A 162 -18.54 3.78 -11.99
N GLY A 163 -18.63 2.44 -12.01
CA GLY A 163 -19.48 1.70 -12.93
C GLY A 163 -19.08 1.77 -14.43
N GLU A 164 -17.99 2.47 -14.76
CA GLU A 164 -17.60 2.78 -16.14
C GLU A 164 -16.45 1.94 -16.67
N ALA A 165 -15.70 1.31 -15.78
CA ALA A 165 -14.54 0.50 -16.12
C ALA A 165 -14.76 -0.95 -15.70
N GLU A 166 -13.98 -1.87 -16.27
CA GLU A 166 -13.92 -3.20 -15.75
C GLU A 166 -13.44 -3.17 -14.29
N PHE A 167 -14.22 -3.77 -13.40
CA PHE A 167 -14.01 -3.66 -11.97
C PHE A 167 -13.97 -5.02 -11.27
N ILE A 168 -13.01 -5.18 -10.37
CA ILE A 168 -12.92 -6.32 -9.45
C ILE A 168 -13.01 -5.84 -8.01
N ASN A 169 -14.06 -6.25 -7.31
CA ASN A 169 -14.15 -6.04 -5.88
C ASN A 169 -13.20 -6.99 -5.16
N ILE A 170 -12.12 -6.44 -4.56
CA ILE A 170 -11.06 -7.22 -3.92
C ILE A 170 -11.56 -8.04 -2.72
N THR A 171 -12.65 -7.63 -2.07
CA THR A 171 -13.21 -8.35 -0.92
C THR A 171 -13.95 -9.63 -1.33
N LYS A 172 -14.45 -9.68 -2.57
CA LYS A 172 -15.13 -10.86 -3.14
C LYS A 172 -14.15 -11.91 -3.66
N GLY A 173 -12.88 -11.50 -3.84
CA GLY A 173 -11.85 -12.34 -4.42
C GLY A 173 -12.01 -12.54 -5.93
N THR A 174 -10.96 -12.98 -6.59
CA THR A 174 -10.93 -13.32 -8.01
C THR A 174 -9.88 -14.39 -8.29
N SER A 175 -10.09 -15.19 -9.33
CA SER A 175 -9.09 -16.11 -9.87
C SER A 175 -8.18 -15.47 -10.93
N GLU A 176 -8.51 -14.25 -11.36
CA GLU A 176 -7.72 -13.53 -12.35
C GLU A 176 -6.32 -13.22 -11.84
N ARG A 177 -5.39 -13.09 -12.80
CA ARG A 177 -4.00 -12.75 -12.53
C ARG A 177 -3.58 -11.63 -13.46
N PHE A 178 -2.75 -10.72 -12.97
CA PHE A 178 -2.32 -9.52 -13.64
C PHE A 178 -0.80 -9.51 -13.82
N ASP A 179 -0.37 -9.03 -14.96
CA ASP A 179 1.05 -8.88 -15.26
C ASP A 179 1.63 -7.69 -14.54
N LEU A 180 0.83 -6.64 -14.36
CA LEU A 180 1.19 -5.42 -13.66
C LEU A 180 0.05 -5.01 -12.71
N ILE A 181 0.39 -4.74 -11.45
CA ILE A 181 -0.54 -4.16 -10.48
C ILE A 181 0.04 -2.84 -10.01
N ILE A 182 -0.77 -1.78 -10.06
CA ILE A 182 -0.43 -0.44 -9.56
C ILE A 182 -1.24 -0.18 -8.29
N ALA A 183 -0.57 0.17 -7.19
CA ALA A 183 -1.17 0.55 -5.91
C ALA A 183 -0.58 1.88 -5.44
N CYS A 184 -1.16 2.98 -5.95
CA CYS A 184 -0.66 4.33 -5.71
C CYS A 184 -1.30 4.95 -4.47
N GLU A 185 -0.52 5.21 -3.41
CA GLU A 185 -1.01 5.77 -2.14
C GLU A 185 -2.15 4.94 -1.51
N VAL A 186 -1.97 3.63 -1.48
CA VAL A 186 -2.97 2.68 -1.01
C VAL A 186 -2.47 1.86 0.17
N VAL A 187 -1.20 1.42 0.13
CA VAL A 187 -0.69 0.45 1.11
C VAL A 187 -0.63 1.01 2.54
N GLU A 188 -0.59 2.32 2.70
CA GLU A 188 -0.69 3.01 4.00
C GLU A 188 -2.07 2.87 4.65
N HIS A 189 -3.08 2.52 3.87
CA HIS A 189 -4.45 2.28 4.35
C HIS A 189 -4.68 0.83 4.79
N PHE A 190 -3.69 -0.05 4.66
CA PHE A 190 -3.81 -1.45 5.06
C PHE A 190 -3.82 -1.61 6.58
N PRO A 191 -4.95 -2.01 7.20
CA PRO A 191 -5.01 -2.23 8.65
C PRO A 191 -4.24 -3.48 9.08
N ASP A 192 -4.14 -4.49 8.21
CA ASP A 192 -3.36 -5.71 8.41
C ASP A 192 -2.45 -6.00 7.22
N PRO A 193 -1.21 -5.47 7.21
CA PRO A 193 -0.28 -5.67 6.10
C PRO A 193 0.02 -7.14 5.78
N LEU A 194 -0.06 -8.02 6.79
CA LEU A 194 0.21 -9.46 6.59
C LEU A 194 -0.96 -10.22 5.96
N THR A 195 -2.11 -9.60 5.84
CA THR A 195 -3.26 -10.11 5.07
C THR A 195 -3.37 -9.40 3.72
N GLU A 196 -3.21 -8.08 3.69
CA GLU A 196 -3.49 -7.30 2.48
C GLU A 196 -2.39 -7.46 1.40
N PHE A 197 -1.11 -7.40 1.77
CA PHE A 197 -0.05 -7.63 0.78
C PHE A 197 -0.11 -9.02 0.13
N PRO A 198 -0.29 -10.14 0.87
CA PRO A 198 -0.49 -11.45 0.25
C PRO A 198 -1.66 -11.50 -0.73
N ARG A 199 -2.78 -10.80 -0.45
CA ARG A 199 -3.89 -10.70 -1.41
C ARG A 199 -3.45 -10.09 -2.73
N LEU A 200 -2.71 -8.98 -2.72
CA LEU A 200 -2.16 -8.37 -3.93
C LEU A 200 -1.14 -9.29 -4.62
N PHE A 201 -0.26 -9.94 -3.86
CA PHE A 201 0.72 -10.86 -4.41
C PHE A 201 0.08 -12.10 -5.05
N ASP A 202 -1.06 -12.55 -4.54
CA ASP A 202 -1.82 -13.66 -5.12
C ASP A 202 -2.52 -13.27 -6.43
N LEU A 203 -2.74 -11.98 -6.68
CA LEU A 203 -3.27 -11.48 -7.94
C LEU A 203 -2.21 -11.33 -9.02
N LEU A 204 -0.92 -11.38 -8.68
CA LEU A 204 0.15 -11.32 -9.69
C LEU A 204 0.22 -12.60 -10.50
N ALA A 205 0.40 -12.46 -11.81
CA ALA A 205 0.86 -13.53 -12.68
C ALA A 205 2.24 -14.03 -12.20
N LYS A 206 2.68 -15.19 -12.71
CA LYS A 206 3.94 -15.83 -12.29
C LYS A 206 5.14 -14.86 -12.35
N ASP A 207 5.25 -14.12 -13.45
CA ASP A 207 6.31 -13.15 -13.71
C ASP A 207 5.73 -11.72 -13.71
N GLY A 208 4.76 -11.46 -12.82
CA GLY A 208 4.13 -10.16 -12.67
C GLY A 208 4.94 -9.21 -11.79
N LEU A 209 4.59 -7.94 -11.87
CA LEU A 209 5.18 -6.83 -11.11
C LEU A 209 4.08 -6.07 -10.36
N LEU A 210 4.25 -5.87 -9.06
CA LEU A 210 3.46 -4.93 -8.26
C LEU A 210 4.29 -3.69 -8.02
N VAL A 211 3.75 -2.53 -8.36
CA VAL A 211 4.35 -1.23 -8.07
C VAL A 211 3.46 -0.49 -7.06
N CYS A 212 4.00 -0.23 -5.89
CA CYS A 212 3.34 0.58 -4.85
C CYS A 212 4.01 1.94 -4.74
N SER A 213 3.25 3.01 -4.48
CA SER A 213 3.82 4.25 -3.98
C SER A 213 3.36 4.50 -2.54
N THR A 214 4.26 4.95 -1.69
CA THR A 214 3.97 5.32 -0.30
C THR A 214 5.11 6.12 0.29
N ASN A 215 4.88 6.85 1.38
CA ASN A 215 5.98 7.46 2.13
C ASN A 215 6.65 6.43 3.03
N ILE A 216 7.97 6.49 3.13
CA ILE A 216 8.76 5.58 3.95
C ILE A 216 9.19 6.27 5.25
N PHE A 217 8.99 5.57 6.37
CA PHE A 217 9.45 6.01 7.68
C PHE A 217 10.97 5.86 7.82
N ASP A 218 11.64 6.97 8.03
CA ASP A 218 13.09 7.14 8.08
C ASP A 218 13.63 7.36 9.51
N ASP A 219 12.89 6.94 10.53
CA ASP A 219 13.21 7.11 11.94
C ASP A 219 13.16 8.56 12.48
N GLY A 220 12.64 9.50 11.71
CA GLY A 220 12.39 10.86 12.16
C GLY A 220 11.34 10.97 13.28
N ALA A 221 11.17 12.18 13.83
CA ALA A 221 10.20 12.44 14.90
C ALA A 221 8.76 12.21 14.40
N LEU A 222 8.08 11.18 14.91
CA LEU A 222 6.74 10.80 14.48
C LEU A 222 5.71 11.92 14.64
N GLY A 223 5.78 12.69 15.72
CA GLY A 223 4.88 13.83 15.95
C GLY A 223 5.00 14.97 14.93
N LYS A 224 6.04 14.94 14.09
CA LYS A 224 6.24 15.88 12.99
C LYS A 224 5.93 15.28 11.61
N GLN A 225 5.44 14.05 11.54
CA GLN A 225 5.17 13.34 10.30
C GLN A 225 3.70 13.48 9.92
N ARG A 226 3.30 14.58 9.24
CA ARG A 226 1.92 14.79 8.78
C ARG A 226 1.31 13.57 8.12
N TYR A 227 2.08 12.86 7.30
CA TYR A 227 1.65 11.68 6.58
C TYR A 227 0.99 10.60 7.46
N LEU A 228 1.49 10.41 8.69
CA LEU A 228 0.94 9.44 9.64
C LEU A 228 -0.48 9.83 10.12
N PHE A 229 -0.85 11.11 10.04
CA PHE A 229 -2.09 11.65 10.56
C PHE A 229 -3.12 11.97 9.47
N LEU A 230 -2.78 11.78 8.20
CA LEU A 230 -3.73 11.90 7.10
C LEU A 230 -4.84 10.86 7.27
N ARG A 231 -6.06 11.22 6.88
CA ARG A 231 -7.25 10.37 7.06
C ARG A 231 -7.03 8.99 6.44
N GLY A 232 -7.28 7.94 7.22
CA GLY A 232 -7.13 6.56 6.77
C GLY A 232 -5.70 6.01 6.77
N HIS A 233 -4.66 6.82 7.04
CA HIS A 233 -3.30 6.31 7.14
C HIS A 233 -3.10 5.56 8.45
N VAL A 234 -3.22 4.26 8.40
CA VAL A 234 -3.11 3.35 9.56
C VAL A 234 -1.76 2.65 9.60
N SER A 235 -1.02 2.61 8.48
CA SER A 235 0.26 1.91 8.32
C SER A 235 1.34 2.85 7.82
N TYR A 236 2.50 2.86 8.49
CA TYR A 236 3.67 3.62 8.05
C TYR A 236 4.89 2.72 8.05
N TYR A 237 5.37 2.41 6.86
CA TYR A 237 6.40 1.39 6.63
C TYR A 237 7.80 1.98 6.68
N SER A 238 8.72 1.29 7.33
CA SER A 238 10.15 1.49 7.17
C SER A 238 10.70 0.55 6.08
N PRO A 239 11.92 0.75 5.59
CA PRO A 239 12.58 -0.21 4.69
C PRO A 239 12.64 -1.63 5.28
N LYS A 240 12.89 -1.75 6.60
CA LYS A 240 12.93 -3.04 7.29
C LYS A 240 11.55 -3.71 7.34
N ALA A 241 10.48 -2.93 7.46
CA ALA A 241 9.12 -3.47 7.44
C ALA A 241 8.77 -4.03 6.06
N ILE A 242 9.07 -3.30 4.99
CA ILE A 242 8.87 -3.78 3.62
C ILE A 242 9.70 -5.04 3.34
N ALA A 243 10.97 -5.05 3.74
CA ALA A 243 11.84 -6.23 3.60
C ALA A 243 11.24 -7.46 4.32
N GLU A 244 10.66 -7.28 5.50
CA GLU A 244 10.02 -8.37 6.26
C GLU A 244 8.73 -8.86 5.58
N ILE A 245 7.92 -7.98 4.99
CA ILE A 245 6.74 -8.33 4.20
C ILE A 245 7.17 -9.16 2.98
N ALA A 246 8.16 -8.68 2.22
CA ALA A 246 8.69 -9.37 1.05
C ALA A 246 9.24 -10.76 1.43
N ARG A 247 10.06 -10.84 2.48
CA ARG A 247 10.63 -12.09 2.97
C ARG A 247 9.56 -13.12 3.35
N ARG A 248 8.51 -12.69 4.08
CA ARG A 248 7.40 -13.55 4.49
C ARG A 248 6.58 -14.06 3.32
N SER A 249 6.44 -13.26 2.28
CA SER A 249 5.71 -13.59 1.07
C SER A 249 6.59 -14.19 -0.04
N ARG A 250 7.88 -14.38 0.19
CA ARG A 250 8.86 -14.85 -0.78
C ARG A 250 8.88 -14.01 -2.06
N MET A 251 8.74 -12.70 -1.89
CA MET A 251 8.87 -11.72 -2.95
C MET A 251 10.29 -11.16 -2.99
N LEU A 252 10.79 -10.91 -4.16
CA LEU A 252 11.88 -9.98 -4.40
C LEU A 252 11.30 -8.56 -4.36
N PHE A 253 12.10 -7.58 -3.98
CA PHE A 253 11.64 -6.19 -3.95
C PHE A 253 12.78 -5.22 -4.23
N ASP A 254 12.41 -4.03 -4.68
CA ASP A 254 13.32 -2.91 -4.89
C ASP A 254 12.64 -1.60 -4.47
N PHE A 255 13.45 -0.62 -4.04
CA PHE A 255 13.01 0.73 -3.72
C PHE A 255 13.51 1.70 -4.78
N ARG A 256 12.61 2.56 -5.29
CA ARG A 256 12.99 3.61 -6.24
C ARG A 256 12.47 4.96 -5.78
N VAL A 257 13.28 5.97 -6.02
CA VAL A 257 12.96 7.36 -5.75
C VAL A 257 12.19 7.91 -6.94
N PRO A 258 10.92 8.29 -6.81
CA PRO A 258 10.21 8.97 -7.89
C PRO A 258 10.72 10.40 -8.05
N ALA A 259 10.62 10.96 -9.24
CA ALA A 259 11.11 12.30 -9.57
C ALA A 259 10.55 13.37 -8.62
N ILE A 260 9.29 13.23 -8.22
CA ILE A 260 8.66 14.15 -7.25
C ILE A 260 9.36 14.18 -5.88
N ALA A 261 10.02 13.11 -5.48
CA ALA A 261 10.72 13.06 -4.19
C ALA A 261 12.05 13.83 -4.20
N LEU A 262 12.47 14.33 -5.36
CA LEU A 262 13.64 15.20 -5.51
C LEU A 262 13.35 16.66 -5.15
N GLY A 263 12.07 17.06 -5.11
CA GLY A 263 11.62 18.37 -4.66
C GLY A 263 11.41 18.44 -3.14
N HIS A 264 10.96 19.61 -2.67
CA HIS A 264 10.63 19.82 -1.25
C HIS A 264 9.42 18.99 -0.80
N VAL A 265 8.49 18.74 -1.72
CA VAL A 265 7.26 17.95 -1.49
C VAL A 265 7.52 16.49 -1.85
N GLY A 266 7.09 15.56 -0.98
CA GLY A 266 7.18 14.13 -1.25
C GLY A 266 8.56 13.50 -1.01
N ARG A 267 9.43 14.14 -0.30
CA ARG A 267 10.82 13.74 0.02
C ARG A 267 10.97 12.28 0.50
N ARG A 268 9.97 11.76 1.25
CA ARG A 268 9.93 10.38 1.75
C ARG A 268 9.21 9.41 0.81
N LYS A 269 8.64 9.92 -0.28
CA LYS A 269 7.95 9.10 -1.27
C LYS A 269 8.92 8.09 -1.89
N ARG A 270 8.46 6.86 -1.98
CA ARG A 270 9.19 5.78 -2.66
C ARG A 270 8.21 4.97 -3.49
N TYR A 271 8.69 4.51 -4.63
CA TYR A 271 8.09 3.38 -5.32
C TYR A 271 8.72 2.12 -4.79
N VAL A 272 7.87 1.16 -4.43
CA VAL A 272 8.29 -0.17 -3.97
C VAL A 272 7.80 -1.16 -5.00
N LEU A 273 8.75 -1.83 -5.64
CA LEU A 273 8.49 -2.82 -6.67
C LEU A 273 8.59 -4.21 -6.05
N PHE A 274 7.60 -5.07 -6.28
CA PHE A 274 7.61 -6.46 -5.82
C PHE A 274 7.39 -7.40 -6.99
N THR A 275 8.19 -8.46 -7.07
CA THR A 275 8.08 -9.50 -8.10
C THR A 275 8.58 -10.84 -7.57
N ARG A 276 8.24 -11.94 -8.27
CA ARG A 276 8.84 -13.26 -8.05
C ARG A 276 9.93 -13.56 -9.08
N SER A 277 10.01 -12.74 -10.13
CA SER A 277 10.91 -12.94 -11.26
C SER A 277 12.25 -12.24 -11.03
N ILE A 278 13.34 -13.02 -11.05
CA ILE A 278 14.70 -12.48 -11.04
C ILE A 278 14.94 -11.63 -12.31
N GLN A 279 14.36 -12.03 -13.44
CA GLN A 279 14.46 -11.27 -14.69
C GLN A 279 13.86 -9.86 -14.54
N ASN A 280 12.68 -9.74 -13.91
CA ASN A 280 12.07 -8.42 -13.67
C ASN A 280 12.94 -7.56 -12.74
N LEU A 281 13.61 -8.17 -11.76
CA LEU A 281 14.54 -7.43 -10.90
C LEU A 281 15.77 -6.94 -11.68
N GLN A 282 16.30 -7.76 -12.60
CA GLN A 282 17.39 -7.37 -13.50
C GLN A 282 16.93 -6.25 -14.44
N ASN A 283 15.77 -6.41 -15.09
CA ASN A 283 15.19 -5.38 -15.95
C ASN A 283 14.97 -4.06 -15.19
N THR A 284 14.57 -4.16 -13.91
CA THR A 284 14.46 -2.98 -13.02
C THR A 284 15.79 -2.28 -12.86
N ALA A 285 16.87 -3.05 -12.59
CA ALA A 285 18.20 -2.48 -12.44
C ALA A 285 18.70 -1.83 -13.75
N GLU A 286 18.44 -2.46 -14.90
CA GLU A 286 18.78 -1.92 -16.21
C GLU A 286 17.99 -0.65 -16.53
N TYR A 287 16.66 -0.65 -16.28
CA TYR A 287 15.82 0.53 -16.46
C TYR A 287 16.37 1.71 -15.67
N PHE A 288 16.69 1.51 -14.38
CA PHE A 288 17.22 2.56 -13.53
C PHE A 288 18.71 2.84 -13.74
N GLY A 289 19.41 2.04 -14.51
CA GLY A 289 20.73 2.37 -15.06
C GLY A 289 20.64 3.51 -16.11
N MET A 290 19.53 3.57 -16.85
CA MET A 290 19.25 4.61 -17.85
C MET A 290 18.41 5.77 -17.27
N HIS A 291 17.57 5.49 -16.31
CA HIS A 291 16.62 6.42 -15.68
C HIS A 291 16.88 6.48 -14.17
N PRO A 292 17.70 7.39 -13.67
CA PRO A 292 18.12 7.40 -12.25
C PRO A 292 16.95 7.60 -11.27
N TYR A 293 15.81 8.10 -11.76
CA TYR A 293 14.60 8.31 -10.97
C TYR A 293 13.39 7.68 -11.66
N ALA A 294 12.43 7.20 -10.88
CA ALA A 294 11.17 6.73 -11.43
C ALA A 294 10.37 7.93 -11.97
N PRO A 295 9.69 7.78 -13.13
CA PRO A 295 8.85 8.82 -13.67
C PRO A 295 7.71 9.15 -12.69
N SER A 296 7.33 10.39 -12.66
CA SER A 296 6.19 10.89 -11.89
C SER A 296 5.67 12.17 -12.53
N GLU A 297 4.60 12.71 -11.98
CA GLU A 297 3.99 13.97 -12.40
C GLU A 297 4.90 15.22 -12.28
N ALA A 298 6.09 15.09 -11.73
CA ALA A 298 7.08 16.16 -11.71
C ALA A 298 7.74 16.25 -13.08
N THR A 299 7.17 17.06 -13.97
CA THR A 299 7.57 17.17 -15.37
C THR A 299 8.83 18.00 -15.62
N ASP A 300 9.32 18.77 -14.66
CA ASP A 300 10.48 19.64 -14.81
C ASP A 300 11.73 19.07 -14.14
N LEU A 301 12.27 17.99 -14.72
CA LEU A 301 13.53 17.39 -14.28
C LEU A 301 14.73 18.37 -14.25
N PRO A 302 14.89 19.35 -15.18
CA PRO A 302 15.92 20.37 -15.08
C PRO A 302 15.76 21.28 -13.87
N ALA A 303 14.55 21.73 -13.54
CA ALA A 303 14.30 22.53 -12.33
C ALA A 303 14.54 21.72 -11.04
N VAL A 304 14.13 20.44 -11.03
CA VAL A 304 14.40 19.51 -9.94
C VAL A 304 15.93 19.30 -9.77
N ALA A 305 16.66 19.09 -10.85
CA ALA A 305 18.11 18.92 -10.82
C ALA A 305 18.84 20.21 -10.38
N ALA A 306 18.31 21.39 -10.73
CA ALA A 306 18.81 22.67 -10.27
C ALA A 306 18.57 22.88 -8.76
N ALA A 307 17.39 22.50 -8.27
CA ALA A 307 17.05 22.56 -6.85
C ALA A 307 17.97 21.66 -6.00
N LEU A 308 18.30 20.46 -6.49
CA LEU A 308 19.25 19.55 -5.82
C LEU A 308 20.67 20.07 -5.73
N LYS A 309 21.12 20.88 -6.68
CA LYS A 309 22.43 21.52 -6.69
C LYS A 309 22.50 22.74 -5.77
N ALA A 310 21.36 23.34 -5.45
CA ALA A 310 21.28 24.57 -4.68
C ALA A 310 21.20 24.36 -3.16
N GLU A 311 20.89 23.14 -2.67
CA GLU A 311 20.80 22.89 -1.23
C GLU A 311 22.01 22.13 -0.68
N PRO A 312 22.71 22.69 0.32
CA PRO A 312 23.58 21.90 1.18
C PRO A 312 22.73 20.92 2.00
N LEU A 313 23.22 19.68 2.18
CA LEU A 313 22.66 18.62 3.02
C LEU A 313 22.58 19.07 4.51
N GLY A 314 21.68 19.99 4.82
CA GLY A 314 21.59 20.55 6.16
C GLY A 314 20.24 21.15 6.46
N SER A 315 19.54 20.52 7.33
CA SER A 315 18.33 20.89 8.05
C SER A 315 17.00 20.40 7.46
N PRO A 316 16.16 19.76 8.27
CA PRO A 316 14.82 19.39 7.86
C PRO A 316 13.94 20.64 7.87
N ALA A 317 13.69 21.22 6.71
CA ALA A 317 12.59 22.15 6.56
C ALA A 317 11.29 21.34 6.64
N ASP A 318 10.65 21.37 7.78
CA ASP A 318 9.26 21.04 7.96
C ASP A 318 8.50 22.15 7.25
N ASP A 319 7.77 21.85 6.16
CA ASP A 319 6.57 22.60 5.83
C ASP A 319 6.08 22.28 4.43
N GLU A 320 5.19 21.27 4.34
CA GLU A 320 4.11 21.34 3.37
C GLU A 320 3.09 22.34 3.93
N PRO A 321 2.64 23.34 3.14
CA PRO A 321 1.63 24.27 3.60
C PRO A 321 0.38 23.50 4.01
N ALA A 322 -0.16 23.84 5.16
CA ALA A 322 -1.40 23.29 5.67
C ALA A 322 -2.51 23.56 4.65
N ALA A 323 -3.02 22.50 4.01
CA ALA A 323 -4.34 22.59 3.42
C ALA A 323 -5.31 22.84 4.57
N GLU A 324 -6.01 23.97 4.54
CA GLU A 324 -7.01 24.32 5.52
C GLU A 324 -8.01 23.17 5.64
N ALA A 325 -8.13 22.65 6.85
CA ALA A 325 -9.11 21.65 7.17
C ALA A 325 -10.51 22.28 7.02
N VAL A 326 -11.21 21.94 5.96
CA VAL A 326 -12.63 22.25 5.84
C VAL A 326 -13.37 21.53 6.99
N PRO A 327 -14.09 22.25 7.86
CA PRO A 327 -14.84 21.60 8.93
C PRO A 327 -15.90 20.68 8.33
N VAL A 328 -15.84 19.40 8.63
CA VAL A 328 -16.94 18.48 8.35
C VAL A 328 -17.98 18.74 9.44
N GLU A 329 -19.07 19.42 9.09
CA GLU A 329 -20.28 19.43 9.93
C GLU A 329 -20.76 17.99 10.08
N LEU A 330 -20.69 17.50 11.31
CA LEU A 330 -21.38 16.30 11.73
C LEU A 330 -22.88 16.63 11.73
N VAL A 331 -23.61 16.16 10.72
CA VAL A 331 -25.06 16.13 10.78
C VAL A 331 -25.44 15.08 11.82
N ASP A 332 -25.90 15.57 12.97
CA ASP A 332 -26.44 14.78 14.08
C ASP A 332 -27.80 14.21 13.64
N GLU A 333 -27.88 12.92 13.38
CA GLU A 333 -29.11 12.19 13.01
C GLU A 333 -29.98 11.85 14.23
N THR A 334 -30.03 12.70 15.25
CA THR A 334 -30.90 12.49 16.39
C THR A 334 -31.93 13.61 16.54
N THR A 335 -32.79 13.85 15.52
CA THR A 335 -34.05 14.57 15.76
C THR A 335 -35.02 14.38 14.60
N ARG A 336 -35.69 13.22 14.53
CA ARG A 336 -36.98 13.06 13.83
C ARG A 336 -37.69 11.77 14.27
N VAL A 337 -38.17 11.75 15.49
CA VAL A 337 -39.39 10.97 15.85
C VAL A 337 -40.08 11.72 16.96
N ALA A 338 -41.01 12.59 16.62
CA ALA A 338 -42.19 12.94 17.43
C ALA A 338 -42.96 14.06 16.71
N SER A 339 -43.98 13.67 15.95
CA SER A 339 -45.28 14.37 15.87
C SER A 339 -46.02 13.99 14.59
N SER A 340 -46.88 13.03 14.70
CA SER A 340 -48.19 13.02 14.03
C SER A 340 -49.09 12.11 14.83
N GLY A 341 -49.95 12.75 15.64
CA GLY A 341 -51.14 12.16 16.18
C GLY A 341 -52.20 11.92 15.10
#